data_79ce02088183c048e5302f4bd85257ee
#
_entry.id   79ce02088183c048e5302f4bd85257ee
#
_cell.length_a   1.000
_cell.length_b   1.000
_cell.length_c   1.000
_cell.angle_alpha   90.00
_cell.angle_beta   90.00
_cell.angle_gamma   90.00
#
_symmetry.space_group_name_H-M   'P 1'
#
loop_
_entity.id
_entity.type
_entity.pdbx_description
1 polymer ?
#
loop_
_entity_poly.entity_id
_entity_poly.type
_entity_poly.pdbx_seq_one_letter_code
_entity_poly.pdbx_strand_id
1 'polypeptide(L)'
;MATPVTATWWDAFGDPALTRAVATALANNTDIYLAAARVEEAQGEFHLASAQLLPNVLARGSGGRERSVNPGFGTPELQNAGQANVVLSYDLDLFGQLATARDAAYARLLSSADSRESVRLAVAASTAGGYVTLAGLDARLVVLRATLVQRANSLNVIRRRAEAGYATQLDLAQAEAEYRAAAQLIPAAELAIAHQENGLSVLLGSAPRNVQRGRDLYAVVVPEIPVAVPSALLRRRPDIAAAENRLVAADATLDSARAAFMPSIQLEASGGVAASTLFQPSTIWIWALGAAFSSPIFDSGRLQAQQETAAARRDQAAYAYKNAALTAFRKSRMGLPAFAFWRTKRRSCWDSATHLRMH
;
A
#
# COMPACT_ATOMS: atom_id res chain seq x y z
N MET A 1 -15.99 -4.80 30.22
CA MET A 1 -14.65 -4.53 29.61
C MET A 1 -14.72 -4.94 28.18
N ALA A 2 -14.51 -4.03 27.22
CA ALA A 2 -14.51 -4.36 25.80
C ALA A 2 -13.25 -5.15 25.46
N THR A 3 -13.41 -6.32 24.85
CA THR A 3 -12.29 -7.16 24.38
C THR A 3 -11.48 -6.36 23.37
N PRO A 4 -10.14 -6.32 23.45
CA PRO A 4 -9.33 -5.65 22.46
C PRO A 4 -9.56 -6.31 21.10
N VAL A 5 -9.68 -5.51 20.04
CA VAL A 5 -9.76 -6.02 18.66
C VAL A 5 -8.47 -6.79 18.39
N THR A 6 -8.59 -8.10 18.24
CA THR A 6 -7.46 -9.00 17.93
C THR A 6 -6.97 -8.77 16.51
N ALA A 7 -5.72 -9.15 16.24
CA ALA A 7 -5.14 -9.09 14.89
C ALA A 7 -5.94 -9.93 13.87
N THR A 8 -6.74 -10.91 14.34
CA THR A 8 -7.62 -11.78 13.57
C THR A 8 -9.10 -11.50 13.86
N TRP A 9 -9.51 -10.22 13.75
CA TRP A 9 -10.89 -9.78 14.05
C TRP A 9 -11.97 -10.53 13.26
N TRP A 10 -11.65 -11.08 12.11
CA TRP A 10 -12.56 -11.86 11.28
C TRP A 10 -12.94 -13.21 11.88
N ASP A 11 -12.17 -13.76 12.82
CA ASP A 11 -12.53 -15.00 13.52
C ASP A 11 -13.79 -14.84 14.37
N ALA A 12 -14.08 -13.61 14.80
CA ALA A 12 -15.27 -13.29 15.56
C ALA A 12 -16.59 -13.50 14.79
N PHE A 13 -16.56 -13.63 13.46
CA PHE A 13 -17.72 -14.00 12.65
C PHE A 13 -18.09 -15.50 12.77
N GLY A 14 -17.21 -16.32 13.34
CA GLY A 14 -17.46 -17.72 13.62
C GLY A 14 -17.59 -18.62 12.37
N ASP A 15 -17.13 -18.17 11.21
CA ASP A 15 -17.14 -18.95 9.96
C ASP A 15 -15.73 -19.39 9.56
N PRO A 16 -15.42 -20.70 9.63
CA PRO A 16 -14.09 -21.21 9.25
C PRO A 16 -13.73 -21.00 7.77
N ALA A 17 -14.71 -20.88 6.87
CA ALA A 17 -14.43 -20.63 5.45
C ALA A 17 -14.05 -19.17 5.24
N LEU A 18 -14.69 -18.24 5.93
CA LEU A 18 -14.29 -16.83 5.98
C LEU A 18 -12.85 -16.69 6.49
N THR A 19 -12.53 -17.32 7.63
CA THR A 19 -11.18 -17.31 8.20
C THR A 19 -10.15 -17.83 7.22
N ARG A 20 -10.42 -18.97 6.55
CA ARG A 20 -9.52 -19.50 5.51
C ARG A 20 -9.39 -18.57 4.31
N ALA A 21 -10.48 -17.96 3.85
CA ALA A 21 -10.44 -17.02 2.73
C ALA A 21 -9.55 -15.82 3.05
N VAL A 22 -9.71 -15.20 4.24
CA VAL A 22 -8.87 -14.07 4.65
C VAL A 22 -7.40 -14.50 4.83
N ALA A 23 -7.13 -15.65 5.44
CA ALA A 23 -5.78 -16.18 5.57
C ALA A 23 -5.12 -16.42 4.20
N THR A 24 -5.85 -16.98 3.24
CA THR A 24 -5.37 -17.20 1.86
C THR A 24 -5.09 -15.86 1.16
N ALA A 25 -5.97 -14.88 1.30
CA ALA A 25 -5.77 -13.56 0.73
C ALA A 25 -4.51 -12.88 1.33
N LEU A 26 -4.34 -12.93 2.64
CA LEU A 26 -3.16 -12.37 3.31
C LEU A 26 -1.85 -13.06 2.91
N ALA A 27 -1.90 -14.32 2.51
CA ALA A 27 -0.74 -15.09 2.07
C ALA A 27 -0.40 -14.89 0.58
N ASN A 28 -1.40 -14.68 -0.29
CA ASN A 28 -1.20 -14.77 -1.74
C ASN A 28 -1.58 -13.50 -2.52
N ASN A 29 -2.12 -12.47 -1.85
CA ASN A 29 -2.58 -11.27 -2.55
C ASN A 29 -1.41 -10.47 -3.13
N THR A 30 -1.50 -10.11 -4.40
CA THR A 30 -0.45 -9.41 -5.15
C THR A 30 -0.18 -8.00 -4.65
N ASP A 31 -1.18 -7.29 -4.11
CA ASP A 31 -0.98 -5.95 -3.55
C ASP A 31 -0.12 -5.99 -2.28
N ILE A 32 -0.22 -7.07 -1.49
CA ILE A 32 0.63 -7.28 -0.30
C ILE A 32 2.08 -7.53 -0.72
N TYR A 33 2.32 -8.34 -1.76
CA TYR A 33 3.67 -8.55 -2.31
C TYR A 33 4.24 -7.27 -2.90
N LEU A 34 3.43 -6.50 -3.63
CA LEU A 34 3.85 -5.19 -4.15
C LEU A 34 4.22 -4.24 -3.00
N ALA A 35 3.43 -4.20 -1.94
CA ALA A 35 3.73 -3.38 -0.77
C ALA A 35 5.00 -3.86 -0.03
N ALA A 36 5.26 -5.17 0.02
CA ALA A 36 6.49 -5.73 0.58
C ALA A 36 7.72 -5.32 -0.26
N ALA A 37 7.66 -5.43 -1.58
CA ALA A 37 8.74 -4.99 -2.47
C ALA A 37 9.05 -3.49 -2.33
N ARG A 38 8.03 -2.65 -2.09
CA ARG A 38 8.24 -1.22 -1.80
C ARG A 38 8.98 -0.98 -0.47
N VAL A 39 8.80 -1.85 0.52
CA VAL A 39 9.59 -1.78 1.77
C VAL A 39 11.05 -2.14 1.48
N GLU A 40 11.31 -3.17 0.67
CA GLU A 40 12.67 -3.55 0.27
C GLU A 40 13.35 -2.44 -0.54
N GLU A 41 12.63 -1.79 -1.46
CA GLU A 41 13.10 -0.60 -2.19
C GLU A 41 13.50 0.52 -1.23
N ALA A 42 12.63 0.90 -0.30
CA ALA A 42 12.90 1.94 0.69
C ALA A 42 14.05 1.57 1.63
N GLN A 43 14.25 0.29 1.92
CA GLN A 43 15.40 -0.20 2.68
C GLN A 43 16.70 -0.05 1.88
N GLY A 44 16.67 -0.31 0.59
CA GLY A 44 17.81 -0.05 -0.31
C GLY A 44 18.17 1.45 -0.36
N GLU A 45 17.17 2.34 -0.45
CA GLU A 45 17.37 3.79 -0.41
C GLU A 45 17.97 4.26 0.94
N PHE A 46 17.52 3.68 2.06
CA PHE A 46 18.10 3.97 3.37
C PHE A 46 19.56 3.50 3.47
N HIS A 47 19.88 2.30 2.94
CA HIS A 47 21.27 1.82 2.90
C HIS A 47 22.14 2.71 2.01
N LEU A 48 21.62 3.15 0.86
CA LEU A 48 22.31 4.10 -0.03
C LEU A 48 22.63 5.42 0.68
N ALA A 49 21.65 6.03 1.34
CA ALA A 49 21.84 7.25 2.11
C ALA A 49 22.82 7.06 3.28
N SER A 50 22.77 5.89 3.94
CA SER A 50 23.69 5.57 5.03
C SER A 50 25.12 5.35 4.54
N ALA A 51 25.30 4.79 3.36
CA ALA A 51 26.60 4.58 2.75
C ALA A 51 27.31 5.90 2.39
N GLN A 52 26.57 6.97 2.11
CA GLN A 52 27.13 8.29 1.84
C GLN A 52 27.82 8.92 3.06
N LEU A 53 27.51 8.44 4.27
CA LEU A 53 28.18 8.85 5.51
C LEU A 53 29.52 8.09 5.76
N LEU A 54 29.88 7.15 4.90
CA LEU A 54 31.07 6.33 5.05
C LEU A 54 32.09 6.66 3.97
N PRO A 55 33.39 6.41 4.24
CA PRO A 55 34.41 6.60 3.22
C PRO A 55 34.17 5.72 1.98
N ASN A 56 34.38 6.29 0.82
CA ASN A 56 34.31 5.59 -0.46
C ASN A 56 35.73 5.25 -0.95
N VAL A 57 35.97 4.02 -1.30
CA VAL A 57 37.27 3.52 -1.80
C VAL A 57 37.10 3.06 -3.24
N LEU A 58 37.86 3.66 -4.15
CA LEU A 58 37.84 3.35 -5.57
C LEU A 58 39.25 2.99 -6.06
N ALA A 59 39.36 1.95 -6.89
CA ALA A 59 40.54 1.69 -7.69
C ALA A 59 40.36 2.37 -9.05
N ARG A 60 41.32 3.19 -9.43
CA ARG A 60 41.35 3.89 -10.73
C ARG A 60 42.61 3.50 -11.50
N GLY A 61 42.46 3.24 -12.79
CA GLY A 61 43.56 3.01 -13.70
C GLY A 61 43.38 3.85 -14.97
N SER A 62 44.42 4.50 -15.41
CA SER A 62 44.45 5.21 -16.69
C SER A 62 45.76 4.99 -17.38
N GLY A 63 45.73 4.99 -18.70
CA GLY A 63 46.90 4.89 -19.53
C GLY A 63 46.65 5.52 -20.89
N GLY A 64 47.67 6.15 -21.42
CA GLY A 64 47.57 6.84 -22.72
C GLY A 64 48.91 7.15 -23.36
N ARG A 65 48.83 7.47 -24.61
CA ARG A 65 49.93 8.03 -25.39
C ARG A 65 49.56 9.46 -25.76
N GLU A 66 50.37 10.39 -25.29
CA GLU A 66 50.10 11.81 -25.45
C GLU A 66 51.32 12.49 -26.11
N ARG A 67 51.05 13.43 -26.98
CA ARG A 67 52.04 14.39 -27.48
C ARG A 67 51.68 15.75 -26.91
N SER A 68 52.38 16.18 -25.87
CA SER A 68 52.17 17.45 -25.22
C SER A 68 53.41 18.34 -25.32
N VAL A 69 53.21 19.64 -25.24
CA VAL A 69 54.32 20.63 -25.15
C VAL A 69 54.52 20.93 -23.67
N ASN A 70 55.71 20.61 -23.14
CA ASN A 70 56.06 21.03 -21.81
C ASN A 70 56.30 22.55 -21.84
N PRO A 71 55.52 23.36 -21.10
CA PRO A 71 55.66 24.82 -21.11
C PRO A 71 57.07 25.34 -20.70
N GLY A 72 57.81 24.52 -19.94
CA GLY A 72 59.18 24.87 -19.53
C GLY A 72 60.24 24.68 -20.58
N PHE A 73 60.00 23.80 -21.61
CA PHE A 73 61.01 23.45 -22.62
C PHE A 73 60.62 23.81 -24.06
N GLY A 74 59.36 24.14 -24.31
CA GLY A 74 58.86 24.60 -25.60
C GLY A 74 58.86 23.57 -26.72
N THR A 75 59.32 22.35 -26.49
CA THR A 75 59.38 21.26 -27.49
C THR A 75 58.26 20.23 -27.25
N PRO A 76 57.59 19.76 -28.35
CA PRO A 76 56.61 18.70 -28.23
C PRO A 76 57.31 17.38 -27.89
N GLU A 77 56.91 16.75 -26.78
CA GLU A 77 57.37 15.43 -26.37
C GLU A 77 56.26 14.39 -26.53
N LEU A 78 56.60 13.22 -27.02
CA LEU A 78 55.69 12.07 -27.09
C LEU A 78 55.95 11.19 -25.88
N GLN A 79 54.95 11.04 -25.04
CA GLN A 79 55.00 10.19 -23.86
C GLN A 79 53.94 9.10 -23.84
N ASN A 80 54.32 7.93 -23.35
CA ASN A 80 53.36 6.96 -22.88
C ASN A 80 53.35 7.08 -21.33
N ALA A 81 52.15 7.33 -20.80
CA ALA A 81 51.99 7.44 -19.38
C ALA A 81 50.82 6.55 -18.92
N GLY A 82 50.96 5.96 -17.78
CA GLY A 82 49.91 5.19 -17.12
C GLY A 82 49.96 5.35 -15.62
N GLN A 83 48.80 5.22 -14.96
CA GLN A 83 48.75 5.20 -13.51
C GLN A 83 47.71 4.21 -13.04
N ALA A 84 47.95 3.60 -11.90
CA ALA A 84 46.99 2.80 -11.16
C ALA A 84 47.08 3.19 -9.70
N ASN A 85 45.94 3.63 -9.15
CA ASN A 85 45.86 4.12 -7.78
C ASN A 85 44.57 3.69 -7.10
N VAL A 86 44.63 3.58 -5.80
CA VAL A 86 43.45 3.49 -4.91
C VAL A 86 43.18 4.89 -4.36
N VAL A 87 41.96 5.34 -4.47
CA VAL A 87 41.49 6.66 -3.98
C VAL A 87 40.46 6.41 -2.90
N LEU A 88 40.66 7.00 -1.74
CA LEU A 88 39.69 7.08 -0.65
C LEU A 88 39.17 8.51 -0.63
N SER A 89 37.84 8.66 -0.63
CA SER A 89 37.16 9.95 -0.43
C SER A 89 36.16 9.84 0.72
N TYR A 90 36.12 10.89 1.56
CA TYR A 90 35.23 10.95 2.72
C TYR A 90 34.72 12.37 2.92
N ASP A 91 33.40 12.53 2.85
CA ASP A 91 32.73 13.79 3.10
C ASP A 91 32.47 13.95 4.60
N LEU A 92 33.08 14.97 5.24
CA LEU A 92 32.83 15.31 6.62
C LEU A 92 31.50 16.05 6.75
N ASP A 93 30.48 15.37 7.27
CA ASP A 93 29.13 15.92 7.42
C ASP A 93 29.02 16.82 8.66
N LEU A 94 29.78 17.92 8.67
CA LEU A 94 29.84 18.85 9.83
C LEU A 94 28.51 19.59 10.09
N PHE A 95 27.70 19.78 9.06
CA PHE A 95 26.45 20.51 9.14
C PHE A 95 25.22 19.60 9.02
N GLY A 96 25.41 18.28 8.99
CA GLY A 96 24.34 17.28 9.03
C GLY A 96 23.54 17.15 7.74
N GLN A 97 24.08 17.58 6.59
CA GLN A 97 23.39 17.44 5.30
C GLN A 97 23.14 15.97 4.95
N LEU A 98 24.16 15.13 5.06
CA LEU A 98 24.07 13.70 4.76
C LEU A 98 23.33 12.94 5.87
N ALA A 99 23.54 13.32 7.13
CA ALA A 99 22.86 12.75 8.27
C ALA A 99 21.34 12.98 8.19
N THR A 100 20.89 14.20 7.90
CA THR A 100 19.47 14.50 7.73
C THR A 100 18.88 13.85 6.46
N ALA A 101 19.66 13.71 5.39
CA ALA A 101 19.24 12.94 4.20
C ALA A 101 19.01 11.44 4.52
N ARG A 102 19.91 10.84 5.33
CA ARG A 102 19.74 9.47 5.85
C ARG A 102 18.49 9.34 6.72
N ASP A 103 18.27 10.31 7.62
CA ASP A 103 17.10 10.32 8.51
C ASP A 103 15.80 10.47 7.71
N ALA A 104 15.80 11.25 6.63
CA ALA A 104 14.71 11.33 5.68
C ALA A 104 14.43 9.96 5.00
N ALA A 105 15.47 9.26 4.57
CA ALA A 105 15.35 7.93 3.97
C ALA A 105 14.82 6.90 4.99
N TYR A 106 15.29 6.96 6.24
CA TYR A 106 14.79 6.10 7.32
C TYR A 106 13.30 6.33 7.60
N ALA A 107 12.86 7.58 7.68
CA ALA A 107 11.45 7.90 7.86
C ALA A 107 10.59 7.43 6.67
N ARG A 108 11.11 7.47 5.42
CA ARG A 108 10.45 6.87 4.25
C ARG A 108 10.32 5.35 4.38
N LEU A 109 11.35 4.66 4.87
CA LEU A 109 11.30 3.24 5.15
C LEU A 109 10.20 2.89 6.16
N LEU A 110 10.12 3.62 7.28
CA LEU A 110 9.05 3.44 8.26
C LEU A 110 7.67 3.68 7.64
N SER A 111 7.51 4.74 6.84
CA SER A 111 6.27 5.02 6.12
C SER A 111 5.86 3.90 5.15
N SER A 112 6.83 3.29 4.46
CA SER A 112 6.58 2.14 3.59
C SER A 112 6.14 0.91 4.37
N ALA A 113 6.76 0.64 5.53
CA ALA A 113 6.38 -0.45 6.42
C ALA A 113 4.93 -0.28 6.94
N ASP A 114 4.56 0.93 7.39
CA ASP A 114 3.20 1.24 7.84
C ASP A 114 2.19 1.18 6.69
N SER A 115 2.59 1.59 5.50
CA SER A 115 1.76 1.48 4.29
C SER A 115 1.48 0.02 3.94
N ARG A 116 2.45 -0.88 4.09
CA ARG A 116 2.25 -2.32 3.91
C ARG A 116 1.22 -2.87 4.90
N GLU A 117 1.27 -2.47 6.17
CA GLU A 117 0.27 -2.91 7.16
C GLU A 117 -1.13 -2.33 6.84
N SER A 118 -1.21 -1.12 6.29
CA SER A 118 -2.47 -0.55 5.77
C SER A 118 -3.05 -1.38 4.63
N VAL A 119 -2.22 -1.83 3.68
CA VAL A 119 -2.63 -2.71 2.58
C VAL A 119 -3.12 -4.05 3.11
N ARG A 120 -2.40 -4.68 4.06
CA ARG A 120 -2.82 -5.93 4.70
C ARG A 120 -4.20 -5.81 5.34
N LEU A 121 -4.43 -4.73 6.09
CA LEU A 121 -5.73 -4.46 6.70
C LEU A 121 -6.84 -4.26 5.65
N ALA A 122 -6.54 -3.53 4.57
CA ALA A 122 -7.49 -3.30 3.48
C ALA A 122 -7.85 -4.60 2.75
N VAL A 123 -6.87 -5.46 2.45
CA VAL A 123 -7.10 -6.77 1.81
C VAL A 123 -7.94 -7.67 2.73
N ALA A 124 -7.63 -7.73 4.03
CA ALA A 124 -8.43 -8.52 4.98
C ALA A 124 -9.88 -8.02 5.03
N ALA A 125 -10.09 -6.69 5.12
CA ALA A 125 -11.42 -6.08 5.17
C ALA A 125 -12.21 -6.29 3.87
N SER A 126 -11.57 -6.13 2.72
CA SER A 126 -12.19 -6.34 1.40
C SER A 126 -12.55 -7.80 1.18
N THR A 127 -11.69 -8.73 1.59
CA THR A 127 -11.97 -10.18 1.50
C THR A 127 -13.12 -10.59 2.40
N ALA A 128 -13.12 -10.14 3.67
CA ALA A 128 -14.20 -10.44 4.60
C ALA A 128 -15.53 -9.83 4.13
N GLY A 129 -15.52 -8.57 3.72
CA GLY A 129 -16.72 -7.89 3.20
C GLY A 129 -17.25 -8.55 1.92
N GLY A 130 -16.36 -8.89 1.00
CA GLY A 130 -16.70 -9.58 -0.23
C GLY A 130 -17.29 -10.98 0.02
N TYR A 131 -16.74 -11.73 0.99
CA TYR A 131 -17.27 -13.03 1.39
C TYR A 131 -18.68 -12.93 2.00
N VAL A 132 -18.91 -11.97 2.90
CA VAL A 132 -20.25 -11.74 3.49
C VAL A 132 -21.25 -11.32 2.40
N THR A 133 -20.82 -10.48 1.43
CA THR A 133 -21.64 -10.11 0.28
C THR A 133 -22.01 -11.32 -0.56
N LEU A 134 -21.07 -12.25 -0.81
CA LEU A 134 -21.31 -13.49 -1.53
C LEU A 134 -22.36 -14.35 -0.80
N ALA A 135 -22.23 -14.53 0.52
CA ALA A 135 -23.21 -15.24 1.33
C ALA A 135 -24.61 -14.58 1.27
N GLY A 136 -24.66 -13.23 1.21
CA GLY A 136 -25.89 -12.47 0.99
C GLY A 136 -26.54 -12.72 -0.38
N LEU A 137 -25.73 -12.81 -1.43
CA LEU A 137 -26.20 -13.12 -2.79
C LEU A 137 -26.72 -14.57 -2.87
N ASP A 138 -26.03 -15.52 -2.26
CA ASP A 138 -26.48 -16.92 -2.19
C ASP A 138 -27.84 -17.01 -1.46
N ALA A 139 -27.99 -16.37 -0.29
CA ALA A 139 -29.25 -16.32 0.43
C ALA A 139 -30.39 -15.68 -0.40
N ARG A 140 -30.08 -14.62 -1.15
CA ARG A 140 -31.03 -14.00 -2.07
C ARG A 140 -31.46 -14.95 -3.17
N LEU A 141 -30.53 -15.70 -3.78
CA LEU A 141 -30.83 -16.68 -4.81
C LEU A 141 -31.77 -17.78 -4.30
N VAL A 142 -31.56 -18.26 -3.06
CA VAL A 142 -32.43 -19.24 -2.40
C VAL A 142 -33.86 -18.70 -2.30
N VAL A 143 -34.03 -17.45 -1.85
CA VAL A 143 -35.36 -16.79 -1.76
C VAL A 143 -36.01 -16.63 -3.14
N LEU A 144 -35.25 -16.21 -4.16
CA LEU A 144 -35.77 -16.05 -5.52
C LEU A 144 -36.25 -17.38 -6.09
N ARG A 145 -35.51 -18.47 -5.90
CA ARG A 145 -35.92 -19.83 -6.34
C ARG A 145 -37.16 -20.31 -5.61
N ALA A 146 -37.26 -20.10 -4.30
CA ALA A 146 -38.44 -20.41 -3.51
C ALA A 146 -39.67 -19.61 -4.00
N THR A 147 -39.49 -18.31 -4.28
CA THR A 147 -40.54 -17.44 -4.83
C THR A 147 -41.02 -17.94 -6.20
N LEU A 148 -40.09 -18.33 -7.09
CA LEU A 148 -40.44 -18.90 -8.40
C LEU A 148 -41.29 -20.15 -8.27
N VAL A 149 -40.93 -21.08 -7.37
CA VAL A 149 -41.73 -22.29 -7.09
C VAL A 149 -43.16 -21.92 -6.64
N GLN A 150 -43.30 -20.95 -5.74
CA GLN A 150 -44.63 -20.48 -5.28
C GLN A 150 -45.44 -19.85 -6.42
N ARG A 151 -44.81 -19.01 -7.28
CA ARG A 151 -45.48 -18.43 -8.46
C ARG A 151 -45.87 -19.52 -9.48
N ALA A 152 -45.03 -20.53 -9.70
CA ALA A 152 -45.37 -21.67 -10.55
C ALA A 152 -46.59 -22.44 -10.04
N ASN A 153 -46.66 -22.70 -8.72
CA ASN A 153 -47.79 -23.35 -8.09
C ASN A 153 -49.07 -22.51 -8.23
N SER A 154 -49.02 -21.18 -7.98
CA SER A 154 -50.14 -20.30 -8.15
C SER A 154 -50.64 -20.26 -9.61
N LEU A 155 -49.73 -20.16 -10.56
CA LEU A 155 -50.05 -20.19 -11.99
C LEU A 155 -50.76 -21.53 -12.38
N ASN A 156 -50.29 -22.65 -11.88
CA ASN A 156 -50.87 -23.94 -12.14
C ASN A 156 -52.32 -24.07 -11.60
N VAL A 157 -52.57 -23.52 -10.40
CA VAL A 157 -53.93 -23.45 -9.82
C VAL A 157 -54.83 -22.57 -10.67
N ILE A 158 -54.41 -21.37 -11.05
CA ILE A 158 -55.22 -20.43 -11.86
C ILE A 158 -55.46 -20.99 -13.26
N ARG A 159 -54.48 -21.64 -13.88
CA ARG A 159 -54.63 -22.31 -15.19
C ARG A 159 -55.74 -23.40 -15.15
N ARG A 160 -55.71 -24.29 -14.15
CA ARG A 160 -56.77 -25.29 -13.98
C ARG A 160 -58.16 -24.70 -13.76
N ARG A 161 -58.24 -23.58 -13.00
CA ARG A 161 -59.51 -22.86 -12.80
C ARG A 161 -60.01 -22.19 -14.09
N ALA A 162 -59.13 -21.63 -14.90
CA ALA A 162 -59.48 -21.03 -16.18
C ALA A 162 -59.96 -22.12 -17.17
N GLU A 163 -59.28 -23.27 -17.22
CA GLU A 163 -59.70 -24.42 -18.04
C GLU A 163 -61.07 -24.95 -17.61
N ALA A 164 -61.41 -24.90 -16.33
CA ALA A 164 -62.70 -25.28 -15.78
C ALA A 164 -63.76 -24.18 -15.81
N GLY A 165 -63.47 -22.98 -16.38
CA GLY A 165 -64.38 -21.86 -16.47
C GLY A 165 -64.55 -21.04 -15.19
N TYR A 166 -63.72 -21.26 -14.14
CA TYR A 166 -63.79 -20.57 -12.84
C TYR A 166 -62.83 -19.40 -12.67
N ALA A 167 -61.99 -19.11 -13.67
CA ALA A 167 -61.11 -17.93 -13.67
C ALA A 167 -61.14 -17.29 -15.06
N THR A 168 -60.85 -16.00 -15.11
CA THR A 168 -60.85 -15.22 -16.37
C THR A 168 -59.50 -15.38 -17.10
N GLN A 169 -59.48 -15.06 -18.41
CA GLN A 169 -58.25 -15.02 -19.19
C GLN A 169 -57.29 -13.90 -18.66
N LEU A 170 -57.85 -12.83 -18.05
CA LEU A 170 -57.08 -11.80 -17.42
C LEU A 170 -56.30 -12.33 -16.19
N ASP A 171 -57.00 -13.14 -15.35
CA ASP A 171 -56.36 -13.76 -14.17
C ASP A 171 -55.20 -14.66 -14.58
N LEU A 172 -55.39 -15.47 -15.65
CA LEU A 172 -54.38 -16.34 -16.19
C LEU A 172 -53.16 -15.54 -16.71
N ALA A 173 -53.42 -14.47 -17.50
CA ALA A 173 -52.37 -13.63 -18.04
C ALA A 173 -51.56 -12.90 -16.93
N GLN A 174 -52.24 -12.47 -15.87
CA GLN A 174 -51.57 -11.88 -14.69
C GLN A 174 -50.67 -12.90 -13.98
N ALA A 175 -51.16 -14.11 -13.73
CA ALA A 175 -50.38 -15.14 -13.08
C ALA A 175 -49.17 -15.55 -13.93
N GLU A 176 -49.31 -15.62 -15.25
CA GLU A 176 -48.16 -15.85 -16.16
C GLU A 176 -47.17 -14.70 -16.13
N ALA A 177 -47.61 -13.47 -16.12
CA ALA A 177 -46.72 -12.28 -16.02
C ALA A 177 -45.93 -12.31 -14.70
N GLU A 178 -46.58 -12.61 -13.57
CA GLU A 178 -45.91 -12.75 -12.27
C GLU A 178 -44.86 -13.85 -12.21
N TYR A 179 -45.19 -15.01 -12.81
CA TYR A 179 -44.24 -16.12 -12.94
C TYR A 179 -43.01 -15.70 -13.77
N ARG A 180 -43.21 -15.10 -14.94
CA ARG A 180 -42.15 -14.68 -15.83
C ARG A 180 -41.31 -13.57 -15.16
N ALA A 181 -41.94 -12.64 -14.44
CA ALA A 181 -41.26 -11.60 -13.68
C ALA A 181 -40.34 -12.19 -12.57
N ALA A 182 -40.80 -13.24 -11.88
CA ALA A 182 -39.98 -13.94 -10.89
C ALA A 182 -38.83 -14.72 -11.55
N ALA A 183 -39.10 -15.41 -12.68
CA ALA A 183 -38.11 -16.22 -13.39
C ALA A 183 -36.91 -15.37 -13.90
N GLN A 184 -37.16 -14.19 -14.44
CA GLN A 184 -36.08 -13.32 -14.98
C GLN A 184 -35.11 -12.76 -13.93
N LEU A 185 -35.46 -12.82 -12.63
CA LEU A 185 -34.57 -12.36 -11.56
C LEU A 185 -33.45 -13.35 -11.22
N ILE A 186 -33.62 -14.64 -11.55
CA ILE A 186 -32.65 -15.68 -11.22
C ILE A 186 -31.35 -15.53 -12.00
N PRO A 187 -31.32 -15.40 -13.34
CA PRO A 187 -30.07 -15.22 -14.08
C PRO A 187 -29.28 -14.00 -13.65
N ALA A 188 -29.98 -12.91 -13.31
CA ALA A 188 -29.32 -11.70 -12.80
C ALA A 188 -28.64 -11.93 -11.44
N ALA A 189 -29.26 -12.71 -10.55
CA ALA A 189 -28.67 -13.08 -9.27
C ALA A 189 -27.47 -14.04 -9.45
N GLU A 190 -27.57 -15.00 -10.34
CA GLU A 190 -26.48 -15.93 -10.66
C GLU A 190 -25.27 -15.20 -11.28
N LEU A 191 -25.50 -14.24 -12.16
CA LEU A 191 -24.46 -13.39 -12.72
C LEU A 191 -23.77 -12.56 -11.61
N ALA A 192 -24.54 -11.99 -10.68
CA ALA A 192 -24.00 -11.23 -9.56
C ALA A 192 -23.12 -12.12 -8.65
N ILE A 193 -23.49 -13.36 -8.42
CA ILE A 193 -22.69 -14.35 -7.68
C ILE A 193 -21.37 -14.61 -8.42
N ALA A 194 -21.42 -14.88 -9.72
CA ALA A 194 -20.23 -15.14 -10.52
C ALA A 194 -19.26 -13.94 -10.51
N HIS A 195 -19.77 -12.71 -10.65
CA HIS A 195 -18.94 -11.50 -10.53
C HIS A 195 -18.30 -11.37 -9.16
N GLN A 196 -19.04 -11.66 -8.09
CA GLN A 196 -18.51 -11.60 -6.72
C GLN A 196 -17.43 -12.66 -6.47
N GLU A 197 -17.60 -13.88 -6.99
CA GLU A 197 -16.59 -14.94 -6.92
C GLU A 197 -15.31 -14.57 -7.67
N ASN A 198 -15.45 -13.99 -8.86
CA ASN A 198 -14.31 -13.53 -9.65
C ASN A 198 -13.54 -12.44 -8.91
N GLY A 199 -14.24 -11.47 -8.33
CA GLY A 199 -13.61 -10.41 -7.51
C GLY A 199 -12.89 -10.98 -6.28
N LEU A 200 -13.50 -11.94 -5.59
CA LEU A 200 -12.87 -12.62 -4.46
C LEU A 200 -11.67 -13.46 -4.91
N SER A 201 -11.73 -14.13 -6.06
CA SER A 201 -10.59 -14.90 -6.58
C SER A 201 -9.35 -14.05 -6.80
N VAL A 202 -9.51 -12.82 -7.32
CA VAL A 202 -8.42 -11.85 -7.46
C VAL A 202 -7.84 -11.48 -6.09
N LEU A 203 -8.70 -11.19 -5.10
CA LEU A 203 -8.24 -10.90 -3.73
C LEU A 203 -7.48 -12.08 -3.11
N LEU A 204 -7.90 -13.32 -3.43
CA LEU A 204 -7.22 -14.55 -2.98
C LEU A 204 -5.92 -14.86 -3.75
N GLY A 205 -5.52 -14.00 -4.71
CA GLY A 205 -4.34 -14.21 -5.55
C GLY A 205 -4.45 -15.40 -6.51
N SER A 206 -5.65 -15.72 -6.97
CA SER A 206 -5.90 -16.87 -7.85
C SER A 206 -6.69 -16.48 -9.10
N ALA A 207 -6.58 -17.32 -10.15
CA ALA A 207 -7.47 -17.23 -11.30
C ALA A 207 -8.94 -17.39 -10.87
N PRO A 208 -9.91 -16.82 -11.63
CA PRO A 208 -11.33 -16.95 -11.36
C PRO A 208 -11.75 -18.41 -11.11
N ARG A 209 -12.36 -18.66 -9.96
CA ARG A 209 -12.84 -19.97 -9.52
C ARG A 209 -13.97 -19.85 -8.51
N ASN A 210 -14.69 -20.92 -8.29
CA ASN A 210 -15.70 -20.99 -7.25
C ASN A 210 -15.06 -20.82 -5.87
N VAL A 211 -15.62 -19.93 -5.05
CA VAL A 211 -15.18 -19.69 -3.67
C VAL A 211 -15.90 -20.66 -2.74
N GLN A 212 -15.14 -21.29 -1.84
CA GLN A 212 -15.71 -22.24 -0.88
C GLN A 212 -16.69 -21.53 0.06
N ARG A 213 -17.90 -22.05 0.16
CA ARG A 213 -18.94 -21.59 1.11
C ARG A 213 -18.70 -22.22 2.48
N GLY A 214 -19.05 -21.47 3.51
CA GLY A 214 -19.03 -21.93 4.90
C GLY A 214 -20.45 -22.03 5.46
N ARG A 215 -20.73 -21.18 6.45
CA ARG A 215 -22.04 -21.11 7.08
C ARG A 215 -23.02 -20.28 6.26
N ASP A 216 -24.31 -20.60 6.42
CA ASP A 216 -25.36 -19.75 5.89
C ASP A 216 -25.29 -18.34 6.48
N LEU A 217 -25.73 -17.33 5.71
CA LEU A 217 -25.69 -15.92 6.13
C LEU A 217 -26.31 -15.70 7.53
N TYR A 218 -27.40 -16.41 7.84
CA TYR A 218 -28.10 -16.28 9.12
C TYR A 218 -27.36 -16.91 10.29
N ALA A 219 -26.41 -17.81 10.04
CA ALA A 219 -25.56 -18.45 11.06
C ALA A 219 -24.27 -17.69 11.32
N VAL A 220 -23.95 -16.66 10.53
CA VAL A 220 -22.79 -15.79 10.74
C VAL A 220 -23.02 -14.91 11.95
N VAL A 221 -22.07 -14.94 12.87
CA VAL A 221 -22.12 -14.11 14.10
C VAL A 221 -21.72 -12.69 13.74
N VAL A 222 -22.50 -11.70 14.17
CA VAL A 222 -22.13 -10.29 14.07
C VAL A 222 -21.35 -9.91 15.33
N PRO A 223 -20.03 -9.67 15.25
CA PRO A 223 -19.21 -9.36 16.42
C PRO A 223 -19.61 -8.02 17.05
N GLU A 224 -19.53 -7.93 18.38
CA GLU A 224 -19.71 -6.66 19.06
C GLU A 224 -18.48 -5.76 18.84
N ILE A 225 -18.73 -4.57 18.32
CA ILE A 225 -17.65 -3.58 18.10
C ILE A 225 -17.50 -2.77 19.40
N PRO A 226 -16.33 -2.82 20.05
CA PRO A 226 -16.09 -2.00 21.24
C PRO A 226 -16.10 -0.51 20.85
N VAL A 227 -16.79 0.31 21.63
CA VAL A 227 -16.78 1.76 21.49
C VAL A 227 -15.43 2.28 21.96
N ALA A 228 -14.47 2.40 21.03
CA ALA A 228 -13.15 2.89 21.33
C ALA A 228 -13.13 4.43 21.32
N VAL A 229 -12.33 5.01 22.24
CA VAL A 229 -12.09 6.46 22.28
C VAL A 229 -11.39 6.89 20.99
N PRO A 230 -11.87 7.93 20.30
CA PRO A 230 -11.33 8.37 18.99
C PRO A 230 -9.81 8.61 18.99
N SER A 231 -9.25 9.15 20.08
CA SER A 231 -7.80 9.40 20.21
C SER A 231 -6.94 8.12 20.28
N ALA A 232 -7.46 7.04 20.88
CA ALA A 232 -6.76 5.75 20.91
C ALA A 232 -6.74 5.07 19.53
N LEU A 233 -7.75 5.31 18.70
CA LEU A 233 -7.80 4.80 17.33
C LEU A 233 -6.75 5.43 16.44
N LEU A 234 -6.43 6.71 16.62
CA LEU A 234 -5.42 7.43 15.81
C LEU A 234 -4.04 6.76 15.93
N ARG A 235 -3.64 6.36 17.16
CA ARG A 235 -2.33 5.73 17.40
C ARG A 235 -2.20 4.31 16.84
N ARG A 236 -3.31 3.64 16.56
CA ARG A 236 -3.34 2.23 16.11
C ARG A 236 -3.51 2.08 14.61
N ARG A 237 -3.73 3.17 13.89
CA ARG A 237 -3.99 3.13 12.45
C ARG A 237 -2.70 3.26 11.67
N PRO A 238 -2.34 2.24 10.88
CA PRO A 238 -1.12 2.27 10.10
C PRO A 238 -1.15 3.32 8.97
N ASP A 239 -2.33 3.69 8.45
CA ASP A 239 -2.46 4.76 7.45
C ASP A 239 -2.09 6.14 8.01
N ILE A 240 -2.37 6.39 9.30
CA ILE A 240 -1.97 7.63 9.99
C ILE A 240 -0.47 7.60 10.28
N ALA A 241 0.06 6.50 10.81
CA ALA A 241 1.49 6.33 11.07
C ALA A 241 2.31 6.51 9.77
N ALA A 242 1.85 5.95 8.66
CA ALA A 242 2.49 6.15 7.37
C ALA A 242 2.50 7.62 6.93
N ALA A 243 1.41 8.36 7.15
CA ALA A 243 1.35 9.79 6.81
C ALA A 243 2.22 10.64 7.73
N GLU A 244 2.31 10.30 9.02
CA GLU A 244 3.19 10.94 10.00
C GLU A 244 4.66 10.75 9.62
N ASN A 245 5.07 9.51 9.32
CA ASN A 245 6.43 9.22 8.88
C ASN A 245 6.79 9.90 7.56
N ARG A 246 5.83 10.13 6.64
CA ARG A 246 6.06 10.94 5.43
C ARG A 246 6.32 12.40 5.77
N LEU A 247 5.62 12.94 6.75
CA LEU A 247 5.86 14.32 7.21
C LEU A 247 7.25 14.44 7.83
N VAL A 248 7.63 13.49 8.71
CA VAL A 248 8.99 13.44 9.30
C VAL A 248 10.06 13.37 8.21
N ALA A 249 9.85 12.54 7.18
CA ALA A 249 10.76 12.43 6.04
C ALA A 249 10.88 13.75 5.25
N ALA A 250 9.77 14.48 5.09
CA ALA A 250 9.76 15.76 4.39
C ALA A 250 10.43 16.88 5.23
N ASP A 251 10.25 16.88 6.55
CA ASP A 251 10.96 17.79 7.47
C ASP A 251 12.47 17.54 7.39
N ALA A 252 12.94 16.32 7.52
CA ALA A 252 14.35 15.97 7.41
C ALA A 252 14.92 16.30 6.01
N THR A 253 14.13 16.16 4.94
CA THR A 253 14.53 16.58 3.59
C THR A 253 14.71 18.10 3.49
N LEU A 254 13.85 18.88 4.14
CA LEU A 254 13.98 20.33 4.20
C LEU A 254 15.23 20.75 4.99
N ASP A 255 15.53 20.06 6.08
CA ASP A 255 16.73 20.36 6.87
C ASP A 255 18.02 20.02 6.11
N SER A 256 18.03 18.91 5.36
CA SER A 256 19.12 18.60 4.43
C SER A 256 19.28 19.66 3.33
N ALA A 257 18.18 20.19 2.77
CA ALA A 257 18.22 21.27 1.79
C ALA A 257 18.74 22.60 2.40
N ARG A 258 18.47 22.87 3.67
CA ARG A 258 19.04 24.02 4.41
C ARG A 258 20.54 23.83 4.68
N ALA A 259 20.95 22.63 5.06
CA ALA A 259 22.36 22.30 5.29
C ALA A 259 23.20 22.41 4.00
N ALA A 260 22.61 22.26 2.82
CA ALA A 260 23.30 22.41 1.54
C ALA A 260 23.83 23.83 1.25
N PHE A 261 23.40 24.86 2.01
CA PHE A 261 24.00 26.20 1.95
C PHE A 261 25.31 26.32 2.74
N MET A 262 25.58 25.33 3.61
CA MET A 262 26.79 25.34 4.43
C MET A 262 27.98 24.81 3.64
N PRO A 263 29.20 25.20 4.05
CA PRO A 263 30.41 24.68 3.44
C PRO A 263 30.52 23.14 3.59
N SER A 264 31.08 22.46 2.59
CA SER A 264 31.44 21.04 2.66
C SER A 264 32.94 20.87 2.79
N ILE A 265 33.37 19.86 3.53
CA ILE A 265 34.76 19.45 3.66
C ILE A 265 34.88 18.00 3.21
N GLN A 266 35.70 17.78 2.20
CA GLN A 266 35.99 16.45 1.68
C GLN A 266 37.46 16.10 1.99
N LEU A 267 37.67 14.94 2.56
CA LEU A 267 38.98 14.35 2.75
C LEU A 267 39.27 13.39 1.59
N GLU A 268 40.48 13.52 1.02
CA GLU A 268 40.97 12.61 -0.01
C GLU A 268 42.31 12.03 0.39
N ALA A 269 42.46 10.72 0.17
CA ALA A 269 43.74 10.03 0.23
C ALA A 269 43.90 9.14 -1.01
N SER A 270 45.05 9.16 -1.61
CA SER A 270 45.34 8.26 -2.72
C SER A 270 46.74 7.68 -2.63
N GLY A 271 46.90 6.47 -3.12
CA GLY A 271 48.19 5.77 -3.20
C GLY A 271 48.21 4.81 -4.37
N GLY A 272 49.34 4.75 -5.07
CA GLY A 272 49.45 3.89 -6.23
C GLY A 272 50.77 4.02 -6.95
N VAL A 273 50.77 3.64 -8.20
CA VAL A 273 51.94 3.67 -9.08
C VAL A 273 51.67 4.49 -10.33
N ALA A 274 52.64 5.24 -10.76
CA ALA A 274 52.64 5.94 -12.05
C ALA A 274 53.87 5.43 -12.87
N ALA A 275 53.64 5.22 -14.16
CA ALA A 275 54.68 4.83 -15.09
C ALA A 275 54.68 5.79 -16.26
N SER A 276 55.83 6.21 -16.69
CA SER A 276 56.01 7.06 -17.91
C SER A 276 57.32 6.74 -18.57
N THR A 277 57.33 6.88 -19.90
CA THR A 277 58.56 6.79 -20.67
C THR A 277 59.57 7.91 -20.41
N LEU A 278 59.15 8.95 -19.66
CA LEU A 278 60.02 10.05 -19.25
C LEU A 278 60.66 9.83 -17.88
N PHE A 279 60.30 8.76 -17.15
CA PHE A 279 60.85 8.47 -15.83
C PHE A 279 61.99 7.50 -15.86
N GLN A 280 62.95 7.70 -14.94
CA GLN A 280 64.04 6.78 -14.59
C GLN A 280 64.10 6.56 -13.08
N PRO A 281 63.53 5.47 -12.51
CA PRO A 281 62.93 4.31 -13.15
C PRO A 281 61.58 4.63 -13.82
N SER A 282 61.16 3.81 -14.77
CA SER A 282 59.93 4.02 -15.57
C SER A 282 58.61 3.89 -14.73
N THR A 283 58.70 3.38 -13.50
CA THR A 283 57.59 3.25 -12.56
C THR A 283 57.97 3.84 -11.19
N ILE A 284 57.10 4.69 -10.65
CA ILE A 284 57.31 5.34 -9.34
C ILE A 284 56.06 5.17 -8.47
N TRP A 285 56.28 5.08 -7.15
CA TRP A 285 55.20 5.15 -6.19
C TRP A 285 54.76 6.59 -5.97
N ILE A 286 53.45 6.79 -5.96
CA ILE A 286 52.83 8.10 -5.72
C ILE A 286 51.81 7.97 -4.59
N TRP A 287 51.72 8.98 -3.77
CA TRP A 287 50.66 9.10 -2.79
C TRP A 287 50.31 10.58 -2.59
N ALA A 288 49.03 10.83 -2.19
CA ALA A 288 48.56 12.14 -1.84
C ALA A 288 47.58 12.02 -0.69
N LEU A 289 47.60 13.02 0.20
CA LEU A 289 46.64 13.22 1.27
C LEU A 289 46.24 14.70 1.25
N GLY A 290 44.94 14.96 1.22
CA GLY A 290 44.42 16.32 1.12
C GLY A 290 43.05 16.48 1.76
N ALA A 291 42.68 17.72 1.99
CA ALA A 291 41.33 18.13 2.35
C ALA A 291 40.91 19.26 1.41
N ALA A 292 39.73 19.14 0.85
CA ALA A 292 39.10 20.14 0.00
C ALA A 292 37.97 20.83 0.77
N PHE A 293 37.96 22.15 0.77
CA PHE A 293 36.87 22.94 1.31
C PHE A 293 36.10 23.56 0.14
N SER A 294 34.78 23.47 0.15
CA SER A 294 33.92 24.06 -0.86
C SER A 294 32.73 24.77 -0.22
N SER A 295 32.45 25.99 -0.63
CA SER A 295 31.28 26.74 -0.18
C SER A 295 30.61 27.43 -1.38
N PRO A 296 29.31 27.27 -1.58
CA PRO A 296 28.61 27.94 -2.66
C PRO A 296 28.52 29.45 -2.36
N ILE A 297 29.10 30.30 -3.24
CA ILE A 297 29.01 31.76 -3.13
C ILE A 297 27.89 32.29 -4.03
N PHE A 298 27.76 31.74 -5.22
CA PHE A 298 26.75 32.13 -6.20
C PHE A 298 26.38 30.90 -7.09
N ASP A 299 25.10 30.59 -7.13
CA ASP A 299 24.57 29.43 -7.85
C ASP A 299 23.30 29.73 -8.67
N SER A 300 23.08 31.00 -8.97
CA SER A 300 21.90 31.46 -9.73
C SER A 300 20.56 31.14 -9.05
N GLY A 301 20.52 30.97 -7.73
CA GLY A 301 19.32 30.67 -6.94
C GLY A 301 18.94 29.18 -6.92
N ARG A 302 19.80 28.28 -7.37
CA ARG A 302 19.54 26.82 -7.40
C ARG A 302 19.25 26.26 -5.99
N LEU A 303 20.07 26.59 -5.00
CA LEU A 303 19.88 26.13 -3.62
C LEU A 303 18.61 26.71 -2.98
N GLN A 304 18.31 27.98 -3.27
CA GLN A 304 17.08 28.60 -2.81
C GLN A 304 15.85 27.88 -3.39
N ALA A 305 15.83 27.62 -4.70
CA ALA A 305 14.75 26.90 -5.35
C ALA A 305 14.60 25.45 -4.81
N GLN A 306 15.71 24.79 -4.47
CA GLN A 306 15.70 23.47 -3.83
C GLN A 306 15.06 23.54 -2.42
N GLN A 307 15.43 24.52 -1.61
CA GLN A 307 14.83 24.74 -0.29
C GLN A 307 13.34 25.06 -0.38
N GLU A 308 12.93 25.95 -1.27
CA GLU A 308 11.52 26.31 -1.50
C GLU A 308 10.70 25.05 -1.94
N THR A 309 11.27 24.24 -2.82
CA THR A 309 10.66 22.97 -3.25
C THR A 309 10.51 22.02 -2.06
N ALA A 310 11.53 21.88 -1.22
CA ALA A 310 11.48 21.02 -0.04
C ALA A 310 10.46 21.54 0.98
N ALA A 311 10.37 22.85 1.20
CA ALA A 311 9.37 23.47 2.07
C ALA A 311 7.94 23.22 1.57
N ALA A 312 7.69 23.40 0.28
CA ALA A 312 6.39 23.11 -0.32
C ALA A 312 6.00 21.62 -0.21
N ARG A 313 6.96 20.71 -0.37
CA ARG A 313 6.74 19.25 -0.17
C ARG A 313 6.41 18.90 1.28
N ARG A 314 7.08 19.57 2.22
CA ARG A 314 6.77 19.42 3.65
C ARG A 314 5.34 19.88 3.96
N ASP A 315 4.91 21.00 3.43
CA ASP A 315 3.54 21.50 3.62
C ASP A 315 2.50 20.56 2.99
N GLN A 316 2.79 20.01 1.80
CA GLN A 316 1.96 18.96 1.20
C GLN A 316 1.83 17.73 2.11
N ALA A 317 2.94 17.28 2.72
CA ALA A 317 2.92 16.15 3.65
C ALA A 317 2.12 16.47 4.93
N ALA A 318 2.21 17.70 5.46
CA ALA A 318 1.42 18.15 6.61
C ALA A 318 -0.08 18.16 6.32
N TYR A 319 -0.50 18.66 5.15
CA TYR A 319 -1.90 18.60 4.73
C TYR A 319 -2.38 17.18 4.45
N ALA A 320 -1.52 16.31 3.90
CA ALA A 320 -1.83 14.89 3.70
C ALA A 320 -2.06 14.17 5.05
N TYR A 321 -1.21 14.41 6.04
CA TYR A 321 -1.39 13.90 7.41
C TYR A 321 -2.72 14.39 8.03
N LYS A 322 -3.01 15.68 7.92
CA LYS A 322 -4.29 16.26 8.39
C LYS A 322 -5.49 15.58 7.72
N ASN A 323 -5.43 15.37 6.41
CA ASN A 323 -6.50 14.70 5.66
C ASN A 323 -6.68 13.23 6.08
N ALA A 324 -5.58 12.49 6.29
CA ALA A 324 -5.61 11.12 6.82
C ALA A 324 -6.30 11.06 8.18
N ALA A 325 -5.94 11.96 9.11
CA ALA A 325 -6.57 12.07 10.41
C ALA A 325 -8.08 12.39 10.32
N LEU A 326 -8.49 13.38 9.54
CA LEU A 326 -9.89 13.73 9.33
C LEU A 326 -10.69 12.57 8.72
N THR A 327 -10.10 11.86 7.76
CA THR A 327 -10.72 10.67 7.14
C THR A 327 -10.89 9.55 8.14
N ALA A 328 -9.92 9.35 9.03
CA ALA A 328 -10.02 8.37 10.10
C ALA A 328 -11.16 8.69 11.09
N PHE A 329 -11.28 9.94 11.51
CA PHE A 329 -12.40 10.39 12.35
C PHE A 329 -13.76 10.19 11.66
N ARG A 330 -13.87 10.55 10.38
CA ARG A 330 -15.09 10.33 9.60
C ARG A 330 -15.48 8.85 9.57
N LYS A 331 -14.54 7.96 9.25
CA LYS A 331 -14.80 6.50 9.21
C LYS A 331 -15.25 5.96 10.56
N SER A 332 -14.65 6.43 11.66
CA SER A 332 -15.04 6.03 13.02
C SER A 332 -16.47 6.49 13.35
N ARG A 333 -16.84 7.72 13.00
CA ARG A 333 -18.19 8.25 13.24
C ARG A 333 -19.28 7.59 12.38
N MET A 334 -18.94 7.13 11.18
CA MET A 334 -19.91 6.46 10.30
C MET A 334 -20.14 4.99 10.69
N GLY A 335 -19.11 4.30 11.19
CA GLY A 335 -19.20 2.89 11.54
C GLY A 335 -20.10 2.63 12.76
N LEU A 336 -20.03 3.46 13.79
CA LEU A 336 -20.78 3.28 15.05
C LEU A 336 -22.30 3.38 14.89
N PRO A 337 -22.87 4.41 14.24
CA PRO A 337 -24.33 4.52 14.07
C PRO A 337 -24.89 3.44 13.14
N ALA A 338 -24.17 3.09 12.07
CA ALA A 338 -24.58 2.03 11.15
C ALA A 338 -24.74 0.70 11.89
N PHE A 339 -23.80 0.36 12.75
CA PHE A 339 -23.86 -0.86 13.57
C PHE A 339 -25.05 -0.84 14.54
N ALA A 340 -25.30 0.28 15.24
CA ALA A 340 -26.44 0.43 16.13
C ALA A 340 -27.79 0.27 15.39
N PHE A 341 -27.92 0.88 14.21
CA PHE A 341 -29.11 0.77 13.35
C PHE A 341 -29.37 -0.69 12.92
N TRP A 342 -28.34 -1.39 12.44
CA TRP A 342 -28.48 -2.79 12.02
C TRP A 342 -28.85 -3.72 13.18
N ARG A 343 -28.31 -3.49 14.38
CA ARG A 343 -28.65 -4.24 15.58
C ARG A 343 -30.13 -4.09 15.95
N THR A 344 -30.67 -2.89 15.86
CA THR A 344 -32.09 -2.61 16.12
C THR A 344 -32.98 -3.27 15.06
N LYS A 345 -32.63 -3.12 13.78
CA LYS A 345 -33.40 -3.69 12.67
C LYS A 345 -33.43 -5.22 12.70
N ARG A 346 -32.33 -5.88 13.09
CA ARG A 346 -32.28 -7.33 13.24
C ARG A 346 -33.19 -7.84 14.35
N ARG A 347 -33.27 -7.13 15.49
CA ARG A 347 -34.21 -7.49 16.58
C ARG A 347 -35.67 -7.39 16.10
N SER A 348 -36.06 -6.32 15.44
CA SER A 348 -37.43 -6.16 14.97
C SER A 348 -37.84 -7.19 13.89
N CYS A 349 -36.93 -7.56 12.98
CA CYS A 349 -37.21 -8.62 12.00
C CYS A 349 -37.32 -10.02 12.65
N TRP A 350 -36.53 -10.30 13.68
CA TRP A 350 -36.56 -11.57 14.40
C TRP A 350 -37.84 -11.72 15.21
N ASP A 351 -38.28 -10.66 15.89
CA ASP A 351 -39.53 -10.64 16.65
C ASP A 351 -40.75 -10.85 15.72
N SER A 352 -40.75 -10.24 14.54
CA SER A 352 -41.79 -10.43 13.53
C SER A 352 -41.84 -11.86 12.96
N ALA A 353 -40.67 -12.49 12.77
CA ALA A 353 -40.59 -13.86 12.22
C ALA A 353 -40.97 -14.92 13.28
N THR A 354 -40.75 -14.68 14.55
CA THR A 354 -41.20 -15.56 15.65
C THR A 354 -42.69 -15.46 15.88
N HIS A 355 -43.32 -14.30 15.71
CA HIS A 355 -44.77 -14.14 15.76
C HIS A 355 -45.51 -14.86 14.62
N LEU A 356 -44.92 -14.93 13.41
CA LEU A 356 -45.48 -15.64 12.26
C LEU A 356 -45.37 -17.18 12.34
N ARG A 357 -44.55 -17.71 13.24
CA ARG A 357 -44.45 -19.19 13.49
C ARG A 357 -45.40 -19.72 14.55
N MET A 358 -46.10 -18.83 15.27
CA MET A 358 -47.04 -19.25 16.31
C MET A 358 -48.51 -19.17 15.89
N HIS A 359 -48.81 -18.90 14.64
CA HIS A 359 -50.13 -18.97 13.99
C HIS A 359 -50.03 -19.82 12.71
#